data_7a9810e1c7bca2de6ae06d20b2007e4d
#
_entry.id   7a9810e1c7bca2de6ae06d20b2007e4d
#
_cell.length_a   1.000
_cell.length_b   1.000
_cell.length_c   1.000
_cell.angle_alpha   90.00
_cell.angle_beta   90.00
_cell.angle_gamma   90.00
#
_symmetry.space_group_name_H-M   'P 1'
#
loop_
_entity.id
_entity.type
_entity.pdbx_description
1 polymer ?
#
loop_
_entity_poly.entity_id
_entity_poly.type
_entity_poly.pdbx_seq_one_letter_code
_entity_poly.pdbx_strand_id
1 'polypeptide(L)'
;MRITDTAWKEPTLSAGLGELVDRAREGERQVRLLHERDGARQADAVRRLVVGDAANACAPPLDAQLPLEDLCERALEARGPLEGGVERKYLRERARLYLHLSRNAWRLDSPEDLLELWVVATRREPLARIYIDEPRWRTADDPVPFTGARWEWLYGVQPLRPECATADPSDIASDMESVVSFVRESDLPPELVACAVEFMMFFTHPFVDGNGHTTRLLTCDLLHKTGYSTASLLALVDCLHESKPELSQMVRGVVMHEASSEEFVAFYMGMLLAAQERVLALA
;
A
#
# COMPACT_ATOMS: atom_id res chain seq x y z
N MET A 1 -11.49 2.69 20.23
CA MET A 1 -10.07 3.08 20.55
C MET A 1 -9.62 4.03 19.47
N ARG A 2 -9.06 5.17 19.83
CA ARG A 2 -8.53 6.17 18.89
C ARG A 2 -7.05 5.92 18.65
N ILE A 3 -6.49 6.45 17.56
CA ILE A 3 -5.05 6.34 17.29
C ILE A 3 -4.21 6.94 18.43
N THR A 4 -4.73 7.99 19.10
CA THR A 4 -4.09 8.62 20.27
C THR A 4 -4.03 7.71 21.51
N ASP A 5 -4.81 6.63 21.54
CA ASP A 5 -4.85 5.68 22.67
C ASP A 5 -3.81 4.56 22.49
N THR A 6 -3.09 4.55 21.37
CA THR A 6 -2.01 3.59 21.08
C THR A 6 -0.65 4.14 21.51
N ALA A 7 0.40 3.33 21.41
CA ALA A 7 1.78 3.81 21.57
C ALA A 7 2.26 4.63 20.35
N TRP A 8 1.40 4.83 19.35
CA TRP A 8 1.74 5.65 18.21
C TRP A 8 2.00 7.09 18.63
N LYS A 9 3.15 7.56 18.27
CA LYS A 9 3.52 8.98 18.32
C LYS A 9 3.97 9.37 16.93
N GLU A 10 3.63 10.56 16.50
CA GLU A 10 4.18 11.08 15.26
C GLU A 10 5.68 10.89 15.25
N PRO A 11 6.25 10.28 14.18
CA PRO A 11 7.69 10.11 14.12
C PRO A 11 8.37 11.48 14.15
N THR A 12 9.35 11.62 15.00
CA THR A 12 10.26 12.77 14.97
C THR A 12 11.49 12.39 14.18
N LEU A 13 12.06 13.32 13.44
CA LEU A 13 13.26 13.07 12.65
C LEU A 13 14.46 12.86 13.58
N SER A 14 14.56 11.65 14.18
CA SER A 14 15.76 11.22 14.89
C SER A 14 16.94 11.05 13.92
N ALA A 15 18.17 11.03 14.44
CA ALA A 15 19.35 10.81 13.61
C ALA A 15 19.28 9.48 12.84
N GLY A 16 18.75 8.42 13.48
CA GLY A 16 18.59 7.10 12.84
C GLY A 16 17.56 7.10 11.71
N LEU A 17 16.42 7.77 11.92
CA LEU A 17 15.41 7.90 10.87
C LEU A 17 15.88 8.82 9.74
N GLY A 18 16.63 9.88 10.05
CA GLY A 18 17.26 10.75 9.05
C GLY A 18 18.20 9.97 8.13
N GLU A 19 19.04 9.10 8.68
CA GLU A 19 19.93 8.24 7.89
C GLU A 19 19.13 7.28 6.97
N LEU A 20 18.03 6.70 7.45
CA LEU A 20 17.17 5.86 6.62
C LEU A 20 16.52 6.64 5.48
N VAL A 21 16.07 7.86 5.72
CA VAL A 21 15.52 8.76 4.69
C VAL A 21 16.58 9.08 3.64
N ASP A 22 17.80 9.44 4.06
CA ASP A 22 18.89 9.75 3.14
C ASP A 22 19.27 8.53 2.28
N ARG A 23 19.31 7.35 2.87
CA ARG A 23 19.55 6.10 2.14
C ARG A 23 18.45 5.81 1.13
N ALA A 24 17.17 6.00 1.49
CA ALA A 24 16.06 5.78 0.57
C ALA A 24 16.09 6.77 -0.61
N ARG A 25 16.45 8.03 -0.37
CA ARG A 25 16.62 9.04 -1.43
C ARG A 25 17.80 8.72 -2.34
N GLU A 26 18.91 8.26 -1.77
CA GLU A 26 20.05 7.84 -2.57
C GLU A 26 19.73 6.59 -3.41
N GLY A 27 19.04 5.60 -2.83
CA GLY A 27 18.55 4.43 -3.57
C GLY A 27 17.66 4.84 -4.74
N GLU A 28 16.72 5.76 -4.54
CA GLU A 28 15.84 6.25 -5.60
C GLU A 28 16.62 7.04 -6.66
N ARG A 29 17.63 7.81 -6.27
CA ARG A 29 18.53 8.48 -7.22
C ARG A 29 19.24 7.48 -8.11
N GLN A 30 19.72 6.36 -7.55
CA GLN A 30 20.37 5.30 -8.32
C GLN A 30 19.40 4.62 -9.30
N VAL A 31 18.18 4.32 -8.86
CA VAL A 31 17.11 3.78 -9.73
C VAL A 31 16.86 4.74 -10.90
N ARG A 32 16.68 6.04 -10.63
CA ARG A 32 16.47 7.03 -11.71
C ARG A 32 17.62 7.15 -12.67
N LEU A 33 18.85 7.19 -12.19
CA LEU A 33 20.04 7.25 -13.05
C LEU A 33 20.17 6.02 -13.96
N LEU A 34 19.77 4.85 -13.47
CA LEU A 34 19.70 3.65 -14.27
C LEU A 34 18.69 3.80 -15.41
N HIS A 35 17.52 4.33 -15.10
CA HIS A 35 16.43 4.56 -16.04
C HIS A 35 16.75 5.66 -17.07
N GLU A 36 17.45 6.72 -16.69
CA GLU A 36 17.90 7.78 -17.60
C GLU A 36 18.92 7.30 -18.63
N ARG A 37 19.75 6.32 -18.24
CA ARG A 37 20.76 5.72 -19.15
C ARG A 37 20.15 4.77 -20.15
N ASP A 38 19.05 4.10 -19.80
CA ASP A 38 18.38 3.13 -20.64
C ASP A 38 16.87 3.11 -20.36
N GLY A 39 16.14 3.97 -21.06
CA GLY A 39 14.67 4.07 -20.92
C GLY A 39 13.93 2.78 -21.33
N ALA A 40 14.53 1.96 -22.19
CA ALA A 40 13.95 0.67 -22.56
C ALA A 40 14.01 -0.32 -21.39
N ARG A 41 15.09 -0.30 -20.60
CA ARG A 41 15.21 -1.11 -19.38
C ARG A 41 14.21 -0.68 -18.31
N GLN A 42 13.95 0.62 -18.17
CA GLN A 42 12.89 1.11 -17.26
C GLN A 42 11.53 0.52 -17.65
N ALA A 43 11.14 0.66 -18.90
CA ALA A 43 9.88 0.13 -19.38
C ALA A 43 9.77 -1.38 -19.19
N ASP A 44 10.87 -2.12 -19.42
CA ASP A 44 10.94 -3.57 -19.19
C ASP A 44 10.85 -3.91 -17.70
N ALA A 45 11.57 -3.21 -16.83
CA ALA A 45 11.50 -3.41 -15.38
C ALA A 45 10.08 -3.15 -14.83
N VAL A 46 9.44 -2.05 -15.22
CA VAL A 46 8.05 -1.76 -14.84
C VAL A 46 7.12 -2.84 -15.37
N ARG A 47 7.29 -3.26 -16.62
CA ARG A 47 6.49 -4.33 -17.22
C ARG A 47 6.64 -5.65 -16.46
N ARG A 48 7.86 -6.04 -16.10
CA ARG A 48 8.11 -7.25 -15.29
C ARG A 48 7.49 -7.15 -13.90
N LEU A 49 7.56 -6.00 -13.26
CA LEU A 49 6.95 -5.78 -11.95
C LEU A 49 5.43 -5.80 -12.01
N VAL A 50 4.81 -5.26 -13.06
CA VAL A 50 3.34 -5.26 -13.19
C VAL A 50 2.81 -6.64 -13.54
N VAL A 51 3.37 -7.27 -14.56
CA VAL A 51 2.78 -8.48 -15.16
C VAL A 51 3.62 -9.72 -14.88
N GLY A 52 4.95 -9.60 -14.85
CA GLY A 52 5.87 -10.72 -14.66
C GLY A 52 5.45 -11.97 -15.43
N ASP A 53 5.57 -13.12 -14.80
CA ASP A 53 5.11 -14.40 -15.35
C ASP A 53 3.58 -14.51 -15.41
N ALA A 54 2.84 -13.61 -14.76
CA ALA A 54 1.39 -13.61 -14.75
C ALA A 54 0.79 -13.30 -16.12
N ALA A 55 1.54 -12.65 -17.04
CA ALA A 55 1.10 -12.45 -18.40
C ALA A 55 0.83 -13.78 -19.11
N ASN A 56 1.70 -14.76 -18.87
CA ASN A 56 1.57 -16.11 -19.44
C ASN A 56 0.58 -16.99 -18.68
N ALA A 57 0.33 -16.67 -17.42
CA ALA A 57 -0.57 -17.41 -16.52
C ALA A 57 -2.03 -17.00 -16.66
N CYS A 58 -2.34 -15.90 -17.37
CA CYS A 58 -3.73 -15.49 -17.65
C CYS A 58 -4.36 -16.36 -18.73
N ALA A 59 -5.66 -16.60 -18.62
CA ALA A 59 -6.43 -17.28 -19.65
C ALA A 59 -7.50 -16.30 -20.25
N PRO A 60 -7.36 -15.85 -21.50
CA PRO A 60 -6.23 -16.09 -22.41
C PRO A 60 -4.95 -15.38 -21.94
N PRO A 61 -3.76 -15.83 -22.38
CA PRO A 61 -2.50 -15.16 -22.09
C PRO A 61 -2.55 -13.68 -22.50
N LEU A 62 -1.95 -12.82 -21.69
CA LEU A 62 -1.84 -11.40 -22.01
C LEU A 62 -0.76 -11.22 -23.07
N ASP A 63 -1.09 -10.50 -24.13
CA ASP A 63 -0.12 -10.18 -25.18
C ASP A 63 0.95 -9.22 -24.63
N ALA A 64 2.17 -9.72 -24.47
CA ALA A 64 3.29 -8.96 -23.92
C ALA A 64 3.75 -7.79 -24.82
N GLN A 65 3.29 -7.71 -26.08
CA GLN A 65 3.62 -6.62 -27.00
C GLN A 65 2.66 -5.42 -26.87
N LEU A 66 1.53 -5.58 -26.15
CA LEU A 66 0.61 -4.47 -25.93
C LEU A 66 1.26 -3.32 -25.16
N PRO A 67 0.80 -2.08 -25.38
CA PRO A 67 1.08 -0.97 -24.49
C PRO A 67 0.81 -1.36 -23.03
N LEU A 68 1.62 -0.88 -22.08
CA LEU A 68 1.53 -1.33 -20.69
C LEU A 68 0.18 -0.96 -20.06
N GLU A 69 -0.39 0.18 -20.43
CA GLU A 69 -1.74 0.58 -19.99
C GLU A 69 -2.83 -0.42 -20.45
N ASP A 70 -2.80 -0.81 -21.71
CA ASP A 70 -3.75 -1.79 -22.27
C ASP A 70 -3.58 -3.16 -21.59
N LEU A 71 -2.33 -3.52 -21.29
CA LEU A 71 -2.00 -4.74 -20.57
C LEU A 71 -2.56 -4.71 -19.14
N CYS A 72 -2.46 -3.58 -18.45
CA CYS A 72 -3.02 -3.39 -17.11
C CYS A 72 -4.55 -3.46 -17.14
N GLU A 73 -5.22 -2.81 -18.07
CA GLU A 73 -6.69 -2.88 -18.19
C GLU A 73 -7.15 -4.32 -18.46
N ARG A 74 -6.47 -5.06 -19.31
CA ARG A 74 -6.75 -6.49 -19.55
C ARG A 74 -6.47 -7.35 -18.32
N ALA A 75 -5.41 -7.07 -17.57
CA ALA A 75 -5.11 -7.76 -16.31
C ALA A 75 -6.24 -7.57 -15.26
N LEU A 76 -6.84 -6.39 -15.22
CA LEU A 76 -8.02 -6.13 -14.38
C LEU A 76 -9.26 -6.91 -14.83
N GLU A 77 -9.39 -7.20 -16.12
CA GLU A 77 -10.51 -7.95 -16.69
C GLU A 77 -10.33 -9.46 -16.67
N ALA A 78 -9.11 -9.94 -16.51
CA ALA A 78 -8.77 -11.35 -16.54
C ALA A 78 -9.64 -12.19 -15.59
N ARG A 79 -10.21 -13.29 -16.10
CA ARG A 79 -11.07 -14.25 -15.37
C ARG A 79 -10.41 -15.63 -15.34
N GLY A 80 -10.85 -16.47 -14.42
CA GLY A 80 -10.33 -17.84 -14.28
C GLY A 80 -9.12 -17.93 -13.33
N PRO A 81 -8.59 -19.11 -13.01
CA PRO A 81 -7.38 -19.28 -12.23
C PRO A 81 -6.16 -18.74 -12.99
N LEU A 82 -5.14 -18.28 -12.26
CA LEU A 82 -3.81 -18.05 -12.84
C LEU A 82 -2.99 -19.34 -12.69
N GLU A 83 -2.30 -19.72 -13.75
CA GLU A 83 -1.35 -20.84 -13.67
C GLU A 83 -0.09 -20.44 -12.88
N GLY A 84 0.60 -21.41 -12.30
CA GLY A 84 1.86 -21.15 -11.57
C GLY A 84 1.70 -20.53 -10.17
N GLY A 85 0.50 -20.52 -9.59
CA GLY A 85 0.27 -20.06 -8.21
C GLY A 85 0.31 -18.55 -8.01
N VAL A 86 0.38 -17.76 -9.09
CA VAL A 86 0.31 -16.30 -9.00
C VAL A 86 -1.07 -15.88 -8.52
N GLU A 87 -1.13 -15.15 -7.42
CA GLU A 87 -2.39 -14.63 -6.92
C GLU A 87 -2.91 -13.49 -7.80
N ARG A 88 -4.06 -13.70 -8.42
CA ARG A 88 -4.72 -12.70 -9.29
C ARG A 88 -4.90 -11.35 -8.62
N LYS A 89 -5.15 -11.35 -7.31
CA LYS A 89 -5.30 -10.11 -6.54
C LYS A 89 -4.05 -9.24 -6.63
N TYR A 90 -2.84 -9.82 -6.57
CA TYR A 90 -1.57 -9.08 -6.67
C TYR A 90 -1.35 -8.51 -8.07
N LEU A 91 -1.66 -9.29 -9.12
CA LEU A 91 -1.62 -8.78 -10.48
C LEU A 91 -2.53 -7.55 -10.65
N ARG A 92 -3.77 -7.65 -10.17
CA ARG A 92 -4.74 -6.55 -10.25
C ARG A 92 -4.30 -5.34 -9.43
N GLU A 93 -3.72 -5.55 -8.26
CA GLU A 93 -3.22 -4.47 -7.43
C GLU A 93 -2.10 -3.69 -8.12
N ARG A 94 -1.11 -4.39 -8.68
CA ARG A 94 -0.03 -3.76 -9.44
C ARG A 94 -0.56 -3.02 -10.68
N ALA A 95 -1.51 -3.61 -11.39
CA ALA A 95 -2.14 -2.96 -12.54
C ALA A 95 -2.89 -1.68 -12.15
N ARG A 96 -3.64 -1.69 -11.03
CA ARG A 96 -4.31 -0.50 -10.50
C ARG A 96 -3.31 0.57 -10.11
N LEU A 97 -2.27 0.18 -9.36
CA LEU A 97 -1.22 1.10 -8.94
C LEU A 97 -0.56 1.75 -10.15
N TYR A 98 -0.14 0.97 -11.14
CA TYR A 98 0.45 1.51 -12.36
C TYR A 98 -0.49 2.51 -13.05
N LEU A 99 -1.73 2.14 -13.28
CA LEU A 99 -2.73 3.01 -13.95
C LEU A 99 -3.03 4.28 -13.15
N HIS A 100 -3.04 4.18 -11.82
CA HIS A 100 -3.25 5.34 -10.95
C HIS A 100 -2.06 6.30 -11.04
N LEU A 101 -0.84 5.81 -10.87
CA LEU A 101 0.36 6.64 -10.91
C LEU A 101 0.61 7.25 -12.29
N SER A 102 0.32 6.52 -13.39
CA SER A 102 0.48 7.04 -14.75
C SER A 102 -0.45 8.22 -15.06
N ARG A 103 -1.63 8.26 -14.45
CA ARG A 103 -2.62 9.33 -14.66
C ARG A 103 -2.34 10.58 -13.82
N ASN A 104 -1.70 10.43 -12.67
CA ASN A 104 -1.26 11.48 -11.73
C ASN A 104 -2.26 12.64 -11.50
N ALA A 105 -3.56 12.34 -11.50
CA ALA A 105 -4.61 13.36 -11.43
C ALA A 105 -5.29 13.46 -10.06
N TRP A 106 -5.06 12.48 -9.17
CA TRP A 106 -5.72 12.40 -7.86
C TRP A 106 -5.07 13.34 -6.84
N ARG A 107 -5.89 13.91 -5.97
CA ARG A 107 -5.45 14.79 -4.87
C ARG A 107 -6.11 14.35 -3.57
N LEU A 108 -5.44 14.62 -2.47
CA LEU A 108 -5.96 14.41 -1.12
C LEU A 108 -6.21 15.78 -0.48
N ASP A 109 -7.40 16.29 -0.68
CA ASP A 109 -7.85 17.58 -0.13
C ASP A 109 -8.86 17.41 1.01
N SER A 110 -9.59 16.29 1.01
CA SER A 110 -10.64 15.96 1.97
C SER A 110 -10.70 14.45 2.28
N PRO A 111 -11.39 14.02 3.36
CA PRO A 111 -11.63 12.60 3.63
C PRO A 111 -12.40 11.88 2.50
N GLU A 112 -13.28 12.57 1.78
CA GLU A 112 -14.05 12.03 0.66
C GLU A 112 -13.13 11.55 -0.47
N ASP A 113 -11.98 12.18 -0.67
CA ASP A 113 -10.99 11.76 -1.66
C ASP A 113 -10.43 10.36 -1.35
N LEU A 114 -10.41 9.97 -0.06
CA LEU A 114 -10.04 8.60 0.33
C LEU A 114 -11.12 7.59 -0.06
N LEU A 115 -12.41 7.97 -0.09
CA LEU A 115 -13.48 7.13 -0.62
C LEU A 115 -13.32 6.93 -2.13
N GLU A 116 -12.98 7.97 -2.87
CA GLU A 116 -12.68 7.88 -4.30
C GLU A 116 -11.48 6.97 -4.56
N LEU A 117 -10.41 7.14 -3.77
CA LEU A 117 -9.23 6.29 -3.85
C LEU A 117 -9.56 4.82 -3.55
N TRP A 118 -10.43 4.57 -2.56
CA TRP A 118 -10.90 3.22 -2.25
C TRP A 118 -11.63 2.57 -3.44
N VAL A 119 -12.48 3.32 -4.15
CA VAL A 119 -13.14 2.83 -5.37
C VAL A 119 -12.12 2.42 -6.43
N VAL A 120 -11.07 3.22 -6.63
CA VAL A 120 -9.97 2.88 -7.55
C VAL A 120 -9.24 1.63 -7.08
N ALA A 121 -8.85 1.59 -5.81
CA ALA A 121 -8.06 0.51 -5.21
C ALA A 121 -8.80 -0.84 -5.20
N THR A 122 -10.13 -0.82 -5.11
CA THR A 122 -10.96 -2.03 -4.98
C THR A 122 -11.71 -2.39 -6.26
N ARG A 123 -11.51 -1.65 -7.33
CA ARG A 123 -12.12 -1.94 -8.63
C ARG A 123 -11.90 -3.42 -9.02
N ARG A 124 -13.00 -4.13 -9.29
CA ARG A 124 -13.01 -5.57 -9.62
C ARG A 124 -12.79 -6.54 -8.45
N GLU A 125 -12.68 -6.07 -7.22
CA GLU A 125 -12.65 -6.97 -6.07
C GLU A 125 -14.07 -7.46 -5.74
N PRO A 126 -14.28 -8.78 -5.49
CA PRO A 126 -15.62 -9.35 -5.33
C PRO A 126 -16.42 -8.77 -4.16
N LEU A 127 -15.77 -8.56 -3.01
CA LEU A 127 -16.45 -8.07 -1.81
C LEU A 127 -16.73 -6.56 -1.89
N ALA A 128 -15.82 -5.78 -2.47
CA ALA A 128 -15.99 -4.35 -2.63
C ALA A 128 -17.14 -4.00 -3.60
N ARG A 129 -17.52 -4.90 -4.51
CA ARG A 129 -18.65 -4.67 -5.44
C ARG A 129 -19.97 -4.38 -4.75
N ILE A 130 -20.18 -4.91 -3.55
CA ILE A 130 -21.41 -4.69 -2.78
C ILE A 130 -21.51 -3.24 -2.30
N TYR A 131 -20.35 -2.54 -2.16
CA TYR A 131 -20.26 -1.21 -1.57
C TYR A 131 -19.77 -0.13 -2.56
N ILE A 132 -19.40 -0.52 -3.79
CA ILE A 132 -18.82 0.42 -4.79
C ILE A 132 -19.83 1.48 -5.24
N ASP A 133 -21.12 1.13 -5.27
CA ASP A 133 -22.17 2.05 -5.69
C ASP A 133 -22.47 3.12 -4.63
N GLU A 134 -22.12 2.84 -3.37
CA GLU A 134 -22.23 3.77 -2.24
C GLU A 134 -20.94 3.69 -1.38
N PRO A 135 -19.85 4.31 -1.79
CA PRO A 135 -18.60 4.32 -1.02
C PRO A 135 -18.84 4.99 0.33
N ARG A 136 -18.51 4.29 1.41
CA ARG A 136 -18.70 4.79 2.78
C ARG A 136 -17.68 4.21 3.74
N TRP A 137 -17.56 4.86 4.85
CA TRP A 137 -16.82 4.32 5.99
C TRP A 137 -17.54 3.11 6.59
N ARG A 138 -16.77 2.22 7.18
CA ARG A 138 -17.27 1.10 7.97
C ARG A 138 -18.11 1.63 9.14
N THR A 139 -19.21 0.94 9.43
CA THR A 139 -20.12 1.23 10.55
C THR A 139 -20.08 0.11 11.61
N ALA A 140 -20.77 0.31 12.72
CA ALA A 140 -20.88 -0.71 13.77
C ALA A 140 -21.59 -2.00 13.31
N ASP A 141 -22.42 -1.91 12.27
CA ASP A 141 -23.14 -3.06 11.70
C ASP A 141 -22.30 -3.88 10.74
N ASP A 142 -21.16 -3.35 10.32
CA ASP A 142 -20.25 -4.04 9.41
C ASP A 142 -19.36 -5.05 10.15
N PRO A 143 -19.07 -6.21 9.56
CA PRO A 143 -18.24 -7.21 10.19
C PRO A 143 -16.84 -6.66 10.47
N VAL A 144 -16.37 -6.86 11.69
CA VAL A 144 -14.97 -6.50 12.05
C VAL A 144 -14.02 -7.47 11.38
N PRO A 145 -13.15 -7.01 10.48
CA PRO A 145 -12.38 -7.89 9.59
C PRO A 145 -11.30 -8.72 10.30
N PHE A 146 -10.99 -8.44 11.57
CA PHE A 146 -9.86 -9.02 12.30
C PHE A 146 -10.26 -9.99 13.41
N THR A 147 -11.51 -10.38 13.50
CA THR A 147 -11.96 -11.31 14.54
C THR A 147 -11.87 -12.76 14.09
N GLY A 148 -11.17 -13.58 14.87
CA GLY A 148 -11.26 -15.04 14.82
C GLY A 148 -10.24 -15.77 13.94
N ALA A 149 -10.48 -17.06 13.74
CA ALA A 149 -9.61 -18.03 13.09
C ALA A 149 -9.15 -17.63 11.66
N ARG A 150 -9.87 -16.75 10.99
CA ARG A 150 -9.49 -16.27 9.65
C ARG A 150 -8.26 -15.39 9.68
N TRP A 151 -8.09 -14.57 10.72
CA TRP A 151 -6.89 -13.74 10.89
C TRP A 151 -5.66 -14.60 11.17
N GLU A 152 -5.78 -15.55 12.10
CA GLU A 152 -4.72 -16.49 12.41
C GLU A 152 -4.34 -17.34 11.20
N TRP A 153 -5.34 -17.79 10.43
CA TRP A 153 -5.12 -18.55 9.20
C TRP A 153 -4.43 -17.72 8.10
N LEU A 154 -4.81 -16.43 7.94
CA LEU A 154 -4.25 -15.57 6.88
C LEU A 154 -2.84 -15.08 7.20
N TYR A 155 -2.51 -14.85 8.47
CA TYR A 155 -1.30 -14.13 8.87
C TYR A 155 -0.40 -14.92 9.83
N GLY A 156 -0.81 -16.08 10.28
CA GLY A 156 -0.03 -16.91 11.20
C GLY A 156 0.23 -16.26 12.58
N VAL A 157 -0.47 -15.17 12.88
CA VAL A 157 -0.37 -14.44 14.14
C VAL A 157 -1.69 -14.48 14.89
N GLN A 158 -1.62 -14.46 16.22
CA GLN A 158 -2.84 -14.41 17.03
C GLN A 158 -3.64 -13.13 16.72
N PRO A 159 -4.96 -13.21 16.53
CA PRO A 159 -5.78 -12.05 16.29
C PRO A 159 -5.64 -11.08 17.48
N LEU A 160 -5.62 -9.78 17.16
CA LEU A 160 -5.83 -8.76 18.17
C LEU A 160 -7.15 -9.05 18.89
N ARG A 161 -7.21 -8.79 20.19
CA ARG A 161 -8.49 -8.85 20.89
C ARG A 161 -9.46 -7.90 20.17
N PRO A 162 -10.74 -8.28 20.00
CA PRO A 162 -11.70 -7.45 19.25
C PRO A 162 -11.70 -5.98 19.66
N GLU A 163 -11.55 -5.73 20.96
CA GLU A 163 -11.51 -4.40 21.56
C GLU A 163 -10.24 -3.58 21.25
N CYS A 164 -9.19 -4.22 20.71
CA CYS A 164 -7.90 -3.59 20.39
C CYS A 164 -7.58 -3.62 18.89
N ALA A 165 -8.47 -4.17 18.06
CA ALA A 165 -8.11 -4.54 16.69
C ALA A 165 -8.12 -3.36 15.71
N THR A 166 -9.03 -2.39 15.89
CA THR A 166 -9.19 -1.24 14.99
C THR A 166 -9.84 -0.07 15.73
N ALA A 167 -9.88 1.10 15.09
CA ALA A 167 -10.65 2.23 15.58
C ALA A 167 -12.14 1.89 15.75
N ASP A 168 -12.79 2.56 16.69
CA ASP A 168 -14.25 2.51 16.80
C ASP A 168 -14.88 3.10 15.53
N PRO A 169 -15.92 2.50 14.97
CA PRO A 169 -16.60 3.04 13.78
C PRO A 169 -17.07 4.49 13.93
N SER A 170 -17.43 4.93 15.15
CA SER A 170 -17.80 6.32 15.43
C SER A 170 -16.64 7.30 15.31
N ASP A 171 -15.40 6.84 15.43
CA ASP A 171 -14.19 7.66 15.36
C ASP A 171 -13.62 7.74 13.94
N ILE A 172 -14.00 6.84 13.01
CA ILE A 172 -13.39 6.71 11.68
C ILE A 172 -13.39 8.03 10.92
N ALA A 173 -14.51 8.75 10.89
CA ALA A 173 -14.57 10.01 10.13
C ALA A 173 -13.55 11.02 10.65
N SER A 174 -13.47 11.20 11.98
CA SER A 174 -12.48 12.12 12.58
C SER A 174 -11.04 11.63 12.44
N ASP A 175 -10.81 10.31 12.44
CA ASP A 175 -9.48 9.75 12.18
C ASP A 175 -9.05 10.00 10.73
N MET A 176 -9.98 9.91 9.77
CA MET A 176 -9.69 10.21 8.36
C MET A 176 -9.44 11.71 8.13
N GLU A 177 -10.15 12.59 8.81
CA GLU A 177 -9.82 14.02 8.83
C GLU A 177 -8.41 14.25 9.36
N SER A 178 -8.02 13.53 10.41
CA SER A 178 -6.67 13.60 10.98
C SER A 178 -5.61 13.09 10.01
N VAL A 179 -5.86 12.02 9.26
CA VAL A 179 -4.95 11.53 8.20
C VAL A 179 -4.75 12.61 7.13
N VAL A 180 -5.83 13.22 6.64
CA VAL A 180 -5.76 14.27 5.61
C VAL A 180 -4.97 15.48 6.12
N SER A 181 -5.31 15.97 7.32
CA SER A 181 -4.61 17.10 7.93
C SER A 181 -3.12 16.80 8.12
N PHE A 182 -2.79 15.60 8.63
CA PHE A 182 -1.41 15.17 8.81
C PHE A 182 -0.62 15.18 7.49
N VAL A 183 -1.19 14.63 6.41
CA VAL A 183 -0.52 14.62 5.09
C VAL A 183 -0.29 16.04 4.56
N ARG A 184 -1.23 16.95 4.79
CA ARG A 184 -1.17 18.32 4.25
C ARG A 184 -0.29 19.26 5.06
N GLU A 185 -0.21 19.06 6.36
CA GLU A 185 0.37 20.01 7.32
C GLU A 185 1.71 19.53 7.89
N SER A 186 2.10 18.28 7.64
CA SER A 186 3.33 17.72 8.18
C SER A 186 4.57 18.31 7.50
N ASP A 187 5.52 18.76 8.33
CA ASP A 187 6.87 19.20 7.91
C ASP A 187 7.86 18.00 7.83
N LEU A 188 7.39 16.78 8.05
CA LEU A 188 8.23 15.59 7.99
C LEU A 188 8.65 15.26 6.55
N PRO A 189 9.80 14.58 6.38
CA PRO A 189 10.13 13.96 5.10
C PRO A 189 8.97 13.10 4.56
N PRO A 190 8.67 13.17 3.26
CA PRO A 190 7.55 12.43 2.66
C PRO A 190 7.59 10.93 2.92
N GLU A 191 8.78 10.37 3.04
CA GLU A 191 8.99 8.96 3.38
C GLU A 191 8.42 8.64 4.76
N LEU A 192 8.63 9.52 5.74
CA LEU A 192 8.10 9.35 7.08
C LEU A 192 6.59 9.61 7.13
N VAL A 193 6.09 10.56 6.33
CA VAL A 193 4.66 10.78 6.15
C VAL A 193 3.98 9.52 5.60
N ALA A 194 4.54 8.91 4.55
CA ALA A 194 4.00 7.67 3.99
C ALA A 194 3.99 6.53 5.02
N CYS A 195 5.07 6.36 5.80
CA CYS A 195 5.12 5.37 6.89
C CYS A 195 4.02 5.61 7.93
N ALA A 196 3.83 6.86 8.36
CA ALA A 196 2.81 7.22 9.35
C ALA A 196 1.40 6.93 8.81
N VAL A 197 1.13 7.31 7.57
CA VAL A 197 -0.15 7.05 6.90
C VAL A 197 -0.41 5.55 6.76
N GLU A 198 0.61 4.74 6.45
CA GLU A 198 0.46 3.27 6.43
C GLU A 198 -0.05 2.74 7.78
N PHE A 199 0.56 3.18 8.89
CA PHE A 199 0.11 2.79 10.23
C PHE A 199 -1.30 3.29 10.53
N MET A 200 -1.58 4.58 10.30
CA MET A 200 -2.86 5.20 10.60
C MET A 200 -4.01 4.51 9.87
N MET A 201 -3.86 4.28 8.57
CA MET A 201 -4.85 3.60 7.75
C MET A 201 -5.01 2.12 8.13
N PHE A 202 -3.91 1.44 8.45
CA PHE A 202 -3.96 0.04 8.86
C PHE A 202 -4.68 -0.10 10.20
N PHE A 203 -4.40 0.77 11.16
CA PHE A 203 -5.02 0.79 12.47
C PHE A 203 -6.49 1.19 12.39
N THR A 204 -6.82 2.31 11.74
CA THR A 204 -8.21 2.80 11.65
C THR A 204 -9.09 1.83 10.91
N HIS A 205 -8.55 1.18 9.87
CA HIS A 205 -9.29 0.20 9.06
C HIS A 205 -10.64 0.73 8.59
N PRO A 206 -10.66 1.85 7.86
CA PRO A 206 -11.87 2.64 7.66
C PRO A 206 -12.92 1.99 6.76
N PHE A 207 -12.54 0.99 5.96
CA PHE A 207 -13.44 0.35 5.01
C PHE A 207 -13.82 -1.06 5.45
N VAL A 208 -14.92 -1.58 4.93
CA VAL A 208 -15.37 -2.97 5.17
C VAL A 208 -14.38 -3.97 4.57
N ASP A 209 -13.82 -3.66 3.41
CA ASP A 209 -12.79 -4.46 2.71
C ASP A 209 -11.91 -3.52 1.88
N GLY A 210 -10.77 -4.03 1.42
CA GLY A 210 -9.87 -3.26 0.55
C GLY A 210 -8.96 -2.26 1.25
N ASN A 211 -8.93 -2.25 2.59
CA ASN A 211 -8.10 -1.32 3.36
C ASN A 211 -6.63 -1.38 2.95
N GLY A 212 -6.03 -2.57 2.90
CA GLY A 212 -4.64 -2.71 2.50
C GLY A 212 -4.36 -2.28 1.04
N HIS A 213 -5.30 -2.50 0.12
CA HIS A 213 -5.16 -2.01 -1.27
C HIS A 213 -5.20 -0.48 -1.33
N THR A 214 -6.12 0.13 -0.58
CA THR A 214 -6.26 1.60 -0.53
C THR A 214 -5.05 2.23 0.15
N THR A 215 -4.60 1.68 1.26
CA THR A 215 -3.44 2.18 1.99
C THR A 215 -2.19 2.19 1.12
N ARG A 216 -1.87 1.06 0.46
CA ARG A 216 -0.70 0.98 -0.44
C ARG A 216 -0.82 1.91 -1.64
N LEU A 217 -2.02 2.07 -2.20
CA LEU A 217 -2.24 3.01 -3.29
C LEU A 217 -1.98 4.46 -2.82
N LEU A 218 -2.47 4.82 -1.63
CA LEU A 218 -2.27 6.13 -1.01
C LEU A 218 -0.79 6.40 -0.73
N THR A 219 -0.11 5.50 -0.04
CA THR A 219 1.29 5.69 0.33
C THR A 219 2.22 5.72 -0.89
N CYS A 220 1.94 4.90 -1.90
CA CYS A 220 2.65 4.96 -3.18
C CYS A 220 2.39 6.27 -3.94
N ASP A 221 1.15 6.79 -3.94
CA ASP A 221 0.82 8.07 -4.56
C ASP A 221 1.56 9.23 -3.88
N LEU A 222 1.61 9.25 -2.55
CA LEU A 222 2.36 10.25 -1.78
C LEU A 222 3.86 10.23 -2.15
N LEU A 223 4.48 9.06 -2.17
CA LEU A 223 5.88 8.90 -2.55
C LEU A 223 6.13 9.26 -4.03
N HIS A 224 5.21 8.88 -4.93
CA HIS A 224 5.33 9.21 -6.35
C HIS A 224 5.35 10.71 -6.62
N LYS A 225 4.49 11.47 -5.94
CA LYS A 225 4.44 12.94 -6.01
C LYS A 225 5.73 13.62 -5.56
N THR A 226 6.55 12.94 -4.79
CA THR A 226 7.86 13.44 -4.34
C THR A 226 9.02 12.92 -5.18
N GLY A 227 8.72 12.18 -6.26
CA GLY A 227 9.70 11.77 -7.27
C GLY A 227 10.18 10.33 -7.18
N TYR A 228 9.54 9.48 -6.37
CA TYR A 228 9.79 8.04 -6.40
C TYR A 228 9.28 7.44 -7.71
N SER A 229 10.09 6.57 -8.31
CA SER A 229 9.77 5.93 -9.59
C SER A 229 8.65 4.89 -9.44
N THR A 230 7.85 4.73 -10.47
CA THR A 230 6.82 3.69 -10.51
C THR A 230 7.41 2.28 -10.28
N ALA A 231 8.63 2.03 -10.75
CA ALA A 231 9.30 0.75 -10.53
C ALA A 231 9.57 0.48 -9.04
N SER A 232 10.13 1.47 -8.31
CA SER A 232 10.36 1.36 -6.87
C SER A 232 9.06 1.14 -6.10
N LEU A 233 7.98 1.80 -6.49
CA LEU A 233 6.68 1.71 -5.80
C LEU A 233 5.97 0.38 -6.08
N LEU A 234 6.07 -0.16 -7.28
CA LEU A 234 5.58 -1.50 -7.59
C LEU A 234 6.34 -2.57 -6.80
N ALA A 235 7.67 -2.45 -6.72
CA ALA A 235 8.49 -3.35 -5.91
C ALA A 235 8.20 -3.20 -4.41
N LEU A 236 7.89 -2.00 -3.92
CA LEU A 236 7.48 -1.77 -2.53
C LEU A 236 6.19 -2.53 -2.20
N VAL A 237 5.20 -2.51 -3.08
CA VAL A 237 3.97 -3.28 -2.90
C VAL A 237 4.27 -4.77 -2.77
N ASP A 238 5.20 -5.32 -3.56
CA ASP A 238 5.62 -6.71 -3.44
C ASP A 238 6.30 -6.99 -2.09
N CYS A 239 7.23 -6.14 -1.67
CA CYS A 239 7.90 -6.27 -0.36
C CYS A 239 6.89 -6.23 0.80
N LEU A 240 5.92 -5.31 0.75
CA LEU A 240 4.85 -5.22 1.75
C LEU A 240 3.94 -6.44 1.76
N HIS A 241 3.68 -7.06 0.61
CA HIS A 241 2.94 -8.31 0.54
C HIS A 241 3.70 -9.50 1.12
N GLU A 242 4.98 -9.61 0.78
CA GLU A 242 5.86 -10.66 1.28
C GLU A 242 6.05 -10.56 2.79
N SER A 243 6.11 -9.33 3.34
CA SER A 243 6.29 -9.05 4.77
C SER A 243 4.98 -8.76 5.51
N LYS A 244 3.84 -9.18 4.98
CA LYS A 244 2.53 -8.88 5.58
C LYS A 244 2.36 -9.44 7.01
N PRO A 245 2.85 -10.65 7.35
CA PRO A 245 2.82 -11.12 8.73
C PRO A 245 3.60 -10.23 9.69
N GLU A 246 4.81 -9.82 9.30
CA GLU A 246 5.69 -8.95 10.08
C GLU A 246 5.09 -7.55 10.22
N LEU A 247 4.55 -6.99 9.15
CA LEU A 247 3.82 -5.71 9.19
C LEU A 247 2.67 -5.76 10.19
N SER A 248 1.90 -6.84 10.18
CA SER A 248 0.79 -7.04 11.12
C SER A 248 1.27 -7.14 12.57
N GLN A 249 2.40 -7.83 12.81
CA GLN A 249 3.02 -7.91 14.13
C GLN A 249 3.53 -6.56 14.61
N MET A 250 4.15 -5.76 13.73
CA MET A 250 4.63 -4.42 14.06
C MET A 250 3.48 -3.49 14.43
N VAL A 251 2.40 -3.47 13.64
CA VAL A 251 1.20 -2.69 14.00
C VAL A 251 0.63 -3.14 15.34
N ARG A 252 0.49 -4.46 15.55
CA ARG A 252 0.04 -4.99 16.83
C ARG A 252 0.96 -4.54 17.98
N GLY A 253 2.27 -4.64 17.81
CA GLY A 253 3.25 -4.23 18.81
C GLY A 253 3.06 -2.77 19.23
N VAL A 254 2.87 -1.86 18.28
CA VAL A 254 2.60 -0.44 18.56
C VAL A 254 1.25 -0.27 19.28
N VAL A 255 0.19 -0.94 18.83
CA VAL A 255 -1.14 -0.85 19.44
C VAL A 255 -1.11 -1.37 20.89
N MET A 256 -0.36 -2.43 21.16
CA MET A 256 -0.26 -3.08 22.48
C MET A 256 0.83 -2.46 23.38
N HIS A 257 1.48 -1.38 22.97
CA HIS A 257 2.62 -0.77 23.68
C HIS A 257 3.82 -1.72 23.87
N GLU A 258 3.98 -2.69 22.98
CA GLU A 258 5.09 -3.66 22.94
C GLU A 258 6.22 -3.20 21.98
N ALA A 259 5.91 -2.26 21.08
CA ALA A 259 6.84 -1.64 20.14
C ALA A 259 6.59 -0.13 20.05
N SER A 260 7.57 0.62 19.57
CA SER A 260 7.47 2.06 19.31
C SER A 260 7.06 2.36 17.89
N SER A 261 6.53 3.56 17.65
CA SER A 261 6.30 4.07 16.30
C SER A 261 7.59 4.17 15.47
N GLU A 262 8.74 4.44 16.12
CA GLU A 262 10.03 4.52 15.46
C GLU A 262 10.47 3.15 14.89
N GLU A 263 10.24 2.06 15.64
CA GLU A 263 10.50 0.70 15.17
C GLU A 263 9.61 0.34 13.96
N PHE A 264 8.33 0.73 13.98
CA PHE A 264 7.44 0.55 12.84
C PHE A 264 7.94 1.32 11.61
N VAL A 265 8.33 2.58 11.79
CA VAL A 265 8.86 3.41 10.70
C VAL A 265 10.14 2.81 10.15
N ALA A 266 11.06 2.37 11.00
CA ALA A 266 12.31 1.73 10.57
C ALA A 266 12.03 0.44 9.76
N PHE A 267 11.05 -0.35 10.18
CA PHE A 267 10.61 -1.53 9.44
C PHE A 267 10.08 -1.16 8.05
N TYR A 268 9.17 -0.19 7.95
CA TYR A 268 8.61 0.23 6.65
C TYR A 268 9.70 0.81 5.72
N MET A 269 10.60 1.63 6.26
CA MET A 269 11.74 2.16 5.51
C MET A 269 12.66 1.04 5.02
N GLY A 270 12.81 -0.04 5.79
CA GLY A 270 13.50 -1.26 5.37
C GLY A 270 12.86 -1.90 4.13
N MET A 271 11.52 -1.92 4.05
CA MET A 271 10.82 -2.43 2.86
C MET A 271 11.02 -1.53 1.63
N LEU A 272 11.06 -0.21 1.82
CA LEU A 272 11.33 0.74 0.73
C LEU A 272 12.76 0.55 0.18
N LEU A 273 13.74 0.40 1.04
CA LEU A 273 15.13 0.11 0.64
C LEU A 273 15.24 -1.23 -0.11
N ALA A 274 14.61 -2.28 0.41
CA ALA A 274 14.59 -3.60 -0.25
C ALA A 274 13.92 -3.54 -1.62
N ALA A 275 12.87 -2.74 -1.78
CA ALA A 275 12.21 -2.51 -3.06
C ALA A 275 13.16 -1.87 -4.09
N GLN A 276 13.92 -0.86 -3.70
CA GLN A 276 14.91 -0.21 -4.55
C GLN A 276 16.03 -1.16 -4.96
N GLU A 277 16.57 -1.94 -4.02
CA GLU A 277 17.56 -3.00 -4.31
C GLU A 277 17.02 -4.01 -5.31
N ARG A 278 15.75 -4.43 -5.17
CA ARG A 278 15.07 -5.33 -6.12
C ARG A 278 15.01 -4.73 -7.52
N VAL A 279 14.67 -3.45 -7.67
CA VAL A 279 14.64 -2.77 -8.97
C VAL A 279 16.02 -2.70 -9.58
N LEU A 280 17.05 -2.34 -8.80
CA LEU A 280 18.45 -2.28 -9.26
C LEU A 280 18.96 -3.65 -9.70
N ALA A 281 18.50 -4.73 -9.07
CA ALA A 281 18.86 -6.11 -9.46
C ALA A 281 18.16 -6.60 -10.74
N LEU A 282 17.03 -6.01 -11.12
CA LEU A 282 16.30 -6.34 -12.36
C LEU A 282 16.90 -5.65 -13.61
N ALA A 283 17.75 -4.69 -13.41
CA ALA A 283 18.37 -3.87 -14.44
C ALA A 283 19.77 -4.33 -14.80
#